data_73a56ba59d7486a3a7763d2282822b50
#
_entry.id   73a56ba59d7486a3a7763d2282822b50
#
_cell.length_a   1.000
_cell.length_b   1.000
_cell.length_c   1.000
_cell.angle_alpha   90.00
_cell.angle_beta   90.00
_cell.angle_gamma   90.00
#
_symmetry.space_group_name_H-M   'P 1'
#
loop_
_entity.id
_entity.type
_entity.pdbx_description
1 polymer ?
#
loop_
_entity_poly.entity_id
_entity_poly.type
_entity_poly.pdbx_seq_one_letter_code
_entity_poly.pdbx_strand_id
1 'polypeptide(L)'
;MNTPPEPRFEGVPPPWRVIDLPGRGPLRLRDSGQPANSDPARPVLLLFHGWTVSADLNWGSAYAELTSRYRVLAWDQRGHGSNGLRSRRRFRLEDCADDAAAVMDVVGVEQAIAVGYSMGGAVAQLLWRRHPHMVSGMALCASAMKFRQTIAE
;
A
#
# COMPACT_ATOMS: atom_id res chain seq x y z
N MET A 1 0.40 29.04 6.37
CA MET A 1 0.43 27.95 5.37
C MET A 1 -0.89 27.20 5.51
N ASN A 2 -1.74 27.24 4.46
CA ASN A 2 -3.00 26.51 4.48
C ASN A 2 -2.69 25.01 4.36
N THR A 3 -2.94 24.27 5.42
CA THR A 3 -2.98 22.81 5.34
C THR A 3 -4.09 22.45 4.36
N PRO A 4 -3.84 21.64 3.32
CA PRO A 4 -4.91 21.19 2.43
C PRO A 4 -5.99 20.50 3.26
N PRO A 5 -7.27 20.66 2.89
CA PRO A 5 -8.36 20.00 3.61
C PRO A 5 -8.15 18.49 3.59
N GLU A 6 -8.39 17.86 4.74
CA GLU A 6 -8.35 16.40 4.80
C GLU A 6 -9.40 15.80 3.85
N PRO A 7 -9.07 14.70 3.18
CA PRO A 7 -10.02 14.05 2.28
C PRO A 7 -11.27 13.62 3.05
N ARG A 8 -12.44 13.93 2.52
CA ARG A 8 -13.73 13.48 3.08
C ARG A 8 -13.98 12.07 2.59
N PHE A 9 -14.11 11.13 3.53
CA PHE A 9 -14.42 9.74 3.24
C PHE A 9 -15.91 9.47 3.41
N GLU A 10 -16.48 8.67 2.53
CA GLU A 10 -17.77 8.03 2.78
C GLU A 10 -17.52 6.81 3.69
N GLY A 11 -17.84 6.93 4.96
CA GLY A 11 -17.57 5.92 5.98
C GLY A 11 -16.33 6.21 6.83
N VAL A 12 -16.05 5.31 7.76
CA VAL A 12 -14.90 5.42 8.65
C VAL A 12 -13.70 4.72 8.00
N PRO A 13 -12.61 5.45 7.70
CA PRO A 13 -11.42 4.81 7.16
C PRO A 13 -10.79 3.83 8.16
N PRO A 14 -10.03 2.82 7.72
CA PRO A 14 -9.30 1.94 8.62
C PRO A 14 -8.45 2.74 9.61
N PRO A 15 -8.36 2.33 10.89
CA PRO A 15 -7.55 3.06 11.86
C PRO A 15 -6.07 3.08 11.46
N TRP A 16 -5.38 4.15 11.86
CA TRP A 16 -3.93 4.21 11.77
C TRP A 16 -3.27 3.47 12.93
N ARG A 17 -2.22 2.76 12.65
CA ARG A 17 -1.25 2.31 13.64
C ARG A 17 0.19 2.55 13.16
N VAL A 18 1.10 2.71 14.09
CA VAL A 18 2.53 2.80 13.77
C VAL A 18 3.14 1.42 13.95
N ILE A 19 3.87 0.96 12.96
CA ILE A 19 4.68 -0.24 13.01
C ILE A 19 6.13 0.14 12.78
N ASP A 20 7.06 -0.60 13.36
CA ASP A 20 8.49 -0.44 13.08
C ASP A 20 8.94 -1.51 12.10
N LEU A 21 9.47 -1.08 10.96
CA LEU A 21 10.01 -1.98 9.95
C LEU A 21 11.51 -2.18 10.19
N PRO A 22 11.98 -3.40 10.50
CA PRO A 22 13.38 -3.67 10.80
C PRO A 22 14.33 -3.11 9.74
N GLY A 23 15.27 -2.26 10.16
CA GLY A 23 16.24 -1.62 9.28
C GLY A 23 15.67 -0.53 8.33
N ARG A 24 14.37 -0.20 8.43
CA ARG A 24 13.68 0.77 7.57
C ARG A 24 13.10 1.94 8.34
N GLY A 25 12.69 1.72 9.59
CA GLY A 25 12.13 2.71 10.50
C GLY A 25 10.61 2.66 10.63
N PRO A 26 10.03 3.62 11.37
CA PRO A 26 8.61 3.63 11.64
C PRO A 26 7.78 3.95 10.41
N LEU A 27 6.66 3.25 10.26
CA LEU A 27 5.67 3.44 9.21
C LEU A 27 4.28 3.60 9.84
N ARG A 28 3.51 4.59 9.39
CA ARG A 28 2.07 4.67 9.67
C ARG A 28 1.31 3.82 8.66
N LEU A 29 0.59 2.85 9.18
CA LEU A 29 -0.17 1.86 8.43
C LEU A 29 -1.66 1.99 8.75
N ARG A 30 -2.48 2.08 7.75
CA ARG A 30 -3.91 1.79 7.88
C ARG A 30 -4.09 0.27 7.86
N ASP A 31 -4.71 -0.25 8.92
CA ASP A 31 -4.99 -1.68 9.04
C ASP A 31 -6.41 -1.85 9.58
N SER A 32 -7.30 -2.37 8.77
CA SER A 32 -8.68 -2.60 9.18
C SER A 32 -8.83 -3.75 10.19
N GLY A 33 -7.79 -4.54 10.40
CA GLY A 33 -7.92 -5.81 11.08
C GLY A 33 -8.79 -6.80 10.30
N GLN A 34 -9.03 -7.95 10.87
CA GLN A 34 -10.02 -8.88 10.31
C GLN A 34 -11.42 -8.34 10.64
N PRO A 35 -12.34 -8.29 9.67
CA PRO A 35 -13.72 -7.94 9.95
C PRO A 35 -14.31 -8.86 11.03
N ALA A 36 -15.13 -8.31 11.93
CA ALA A 36 -15.80 -9.10 12.96
C ALA A 36 -16.59 -10.26 12.30
N ASN A 37 -16.47 -11.47 12.85
CA ASN A 37 -17.07 -12.68 12.32
C ASN A 37 -16.63 -13.09 10.90
N SER A 38 -15.45 -12.63 10.45
CA SER A 38 -14.92 -13.04 9.16
C SER A 38 -14.26 -14.41 9.21
N ASP A 39 -14.33 -15.11 8.08
CA ASP A 39 -13.51 -16.29 7.84
C ASP A 39 -12.02 -15.89 7.92
N PRO A 40 -11.20 -16.57 8.73
CA PRO A 40 -9.75 -16.35 8.77
C PRO A 40 -9.06 -16.50 7.41
N ALA A 41 -9.67 -17.25 6.49
CA ALA A 41 -9.20 -17.44 5.13
C ALA A 41 -9.51 -16.26 4.18
N ARG A 42 -10.16 -15.18 4.67
CA ARG A 42 -10.43 -14.02 3.81
C ARG A 42 -9.14 -13.37 3.33
N PRO A 43 -9.07 -13.03 2.04
CA PRO A 43 -7.90 -12.41 1.48
C PRO A 43 -7.59 -11.05 2.15
N VAL A 44 -6.31 -10.78 2.32
CA VAL A 44 -5.80 -9.46 2.70
C VAL A 44 -5.53 -8.67 1.43
N LEU A 45 -5.92 -7.41 1.40
CA LEU A 45 -5.60 -6.49 0.32
C LEU A 45 -4.45 -5.56 0.73
N LEU A 46 -3.43 -5.46 -0.11
CA LEU A 46 -2.41 -4.41 -0.04
C LEU A 46 -2.76 -3.34 -1.07
N LEU A 47 -2.98 -2.11 -0.63
CA LEU A 47 -3.35 -1.01 -1.52
C LEU A 47 -2.15 -0.08 -1.77
N PHE A 48 -1.69 -0.06 -3.01
CA PHE A 48 -0.57 0.78 -3.47
C PHE A 48 -1.09 1.98 -4.26
N HIS A 49 -0.87 3.19 -3.74
CA HIS A 49 -1.31 4.43 -4.36
C HIS A 49 -0.43 4.86 -5.55
N GLY A 50 -0.92 5.80 -6.36
CA GLY A 50 -0.24 6.37 -7.50
C GLY A 50 0.84 7.40 -7.14
N TRP A 51 1.51 7.94 -8.16
CA TRP A 51 2.53 8.99 -8.00
C TRP A 51 1.90 10.29 -7.47
N THR A 52 2.64 11.02 -6.62
CA THR A 52 2.27 12.35 -6.07
C THR A 52 1.00 12.43 -5.22
N VAL A 53 0.42 11.31 -4.83
CA VAL A 53 -0.73 11.24 -3.93
C VAL A 53 -0.39 10.48 -2.65
N SER A 54 -1.32 10.47 -1.69
CA SER A 54 -1.24 9.62 -0.51
C SER A 54 -2.16 8.40 -0.64
N ALA A 55 -2.03 7.44 0.26
CA ALA A 55 -2.92 6.30 0.32
C ALA A 55 -4.38 6.74 0.49
N ASP A 56 -4.64 7.69 1.39
CA ASP A 56 -5.98 8.18 1.66
C ASP A 56 -6.59 8.95 0.49
N LEU A 57 -5.81 9.77 -0.21
CA LEU A 57 -6.29 10.47 -1.40
C LEU A 57 -6.67 9.50 -2.52
N ASN A 58 -5.94 8.40 -2.66
CA ASN A 58 -6.18 7.43 -3.72
C ASN A 58 -7.32 6.46 -3.37
N TRP A 59 -7.36 5.97 -2.14
CA TRP A 59 -8.21 4.84 -1.75
C TRP A 59 -9.37 5.22 -0.84
N GLY A 60 -9.46 6.47 -0.39
CA GLY A 60 -10.42 6.92 0.61
C GLY A 60 -11.86 6.56 0.28
N SER A 61 -12.31 6.75 -0.96
CA SER A 61 -13.66 6.40 -1.42
C SER A 61 -13.93 4.90 -1.48
N ALA A 62 -12.88 4.06 -1.53
CA ALA A 62 -13.01 2.61 -1.63
C ALA A 62 -12.93 1.90 -0.27
N TYR A 63 -12.43 2.56 0.78
CA TYR A 63 -12.19 1.90 2.07
C TYR A 63 -13.44 1.24 2.64
N ALA A 64 -14.58 1.93 2.64
CA ALA A 64 -15.80 1.41 3.24
C ALA A 64 -16.23 0.08 2.61
N GLU A 65 -16.23 0.00 1.29
CA GLU A 65 -16.59 -1.22 0.56
C GLU A 65 -15.55 -2.33 0.76
N LEU A 66 -14.27 -1.99 0.63
CA LEU A 66 -13.20 -2.99 0.74
C LEU A 66 -13.11 -3.57 2.15
N THR A 67 -13.21 -2.74 3.20
CA THR A 67 -13.10 -3.21 4.59
C THR A 67 -14.30 -4.02 5.04
N SER A 68 -15.46 -3.91 4.37
CA SER A 68 -16.61 -4.76 4.65
C SER A 68 -16.37 -6.23 4.31
N ARG A 69 -15.41 -6.51 3.41
CA ARG A 69 -15.17 -7.85 2.86
C ARG A 69 -13.76 -8.38 3.09
N TYR A 70 -12.78 -7.49 3.25
CA TYR A 70 -11.36 -7.83 3.30
C TYR A 70 -10.68 -7.19 4.50
N ARG A 71 -9.58 -7.76 4.95
CA ARG A 71 -8.60 -6.99 5.71
C ARG A 71 -7.82 -6.12 4.73
N VAL A 72 -7.80 -4.81 4.98
CA VAL A 72 -7.16 -3.83 4.12
C VAL A 72 -5.93 -3.26 4.82
N LEU A 73 -4.81 -3.29 4.13
CA LEU A 73 -3.55 -2.65 4.51
C LEU A 73 -3.23 -1.57 3.48
N ALA A 74 -3.04 -0.32 3.92
CA ALA A 74 -2.68 0.79 3.08
C ALA A 74 -1.74 1.77 3.81
N TRP A 75 -0.78 2.33 3.12
CA TRP A 75 0.16 3.31 3.67
C TRP A 75 0.69 4.23 2.57
N ASP A 76 1.22 5.37 2.99
CA ASP A 76 1.95 6.23 2.06
C ASP A 76 3.26 5.55 1.69
N GLN A 77 3.46 5.29 0.41
CA GLN A 77 4.67 4.66 -0.08
C GLN A 77 5.89 5.57 0.15
N ARG A 78 7.06 4.96 0.21
CA ARG A 78 8.34 5.64 0.40
C ARG A 78 8.45 6.91 -0.45
N GLY A 79 8.79 8.02 0.19
CA GLY A 79 8.93 9.32 -0.46
C GLY A 79 7.62 10.04 -0.81
N HIS A 80 6.47 9.49 -0.41
CA HIS A 80 5.16 10.09 -0.63
C HIS A 80 4.44 10.37 0.68
N GLY A 81 3.46 11.27 0.62
CA GLY A 81 2.66 11.65 1.78
C GLY A 81 3.47 12.25 2.93
N SER A 82 2.83 12.37 4.09
CA SER A 82 3.48 12.85 5.32
C SER A 82 3.92 11.73 6.25
N ASN A 83 3.51 10.50 6.00
CA ASN A 83 3.59 9.38 6.92
C ASN A 83 4.33 8.15 6.36
N GLY A 84 4.85 8.25 5.15
CA GLY A 84 5.62 7.20 4.52
C GLY A 84 7.08 7.19 4.95
N LEU A 85 7.76 6.09 4.65
CA LEU A 85 9.19 5.96 4.88
C LEU A 85 9.97 7.00 4.07
N ARG A 86 10.98 7.62 4.70
CA ARG A 86 11.84 8.56 4.01
C ARG A 86 12.89 7.83 3.18
N SER A 87 13.05 8.24 1.93
CA SER A 87 14.17 7.77 1.14
C SER A 87 15.43 8.56 1.52
N ARG A 88 16.47 7.85 1.97
CA ARG A 88 17.81 8.43 2.22
C ARG A 88 18.68 8.46 0.96
N ARG A 89 18.20 7.84 -0.11
CA ARG A 89 18.88 7.68 -1.41
C ARG A 89 17.90 8.01 -2.53
N ARG A 90 18.32 7.79 -3.78
CA ARG A 90 17.44 7.89 -4.95
C ARG A 90 16.21 7.00 -4.76
N PHE A 91 15.02 7.53 -5.07
CA PHE A 91 13.76 6.79 -5.03
C PHE A 91 13.78 5.62 -6.02
N ARG A 92 13.37 4.45 -5.58
CA ARG A 92 13.26 3.24 -6.39
C ARG A 92 11.96 2.51 -6.07
N LEU A 93 11.28 2.03 -7.11
CA LEU A 93 10.04 1.26 -6.94
C LEU A 93 10.29 -0.10 -6.29
N GLU A 94 11.48 -0.67 -6.51
CA GLU A 94 11.90 -1.91 -5.85
C GLU A 94 11.94 -1.77 -4.33
N ASP A 95 12.36 -0.61 -3.82
CA ASP A 95 12.37 -0.34 -2.38
C ASP A 95 10.95 -0.29 -1.81
N CYS A 96 9.97 0.23 -2.59
CA CYS A 96 8.56 0.20 -2.20
C CYS A 96 8.01 -1.23 -2.13
N ALA A 97 8.41 -2.09 -3.06
CA ALA A 97 8.01 -3.50 -3.05
C ALA A 97 8.62 -4.26 -1.86
N ASP A 98 9.90 -4.00 -1.55
CA ASP A 98 10.55 -4.60 -0.39
C ASP A 98 9.99 -4.05 0.95
N ASP A 99 9.54 -2.79 0.98
CA ASP A 99 8.81 -2.24 2.13
C ASP A 99 7.49 -2.98 2.33
N ALA A 100 6.77 -3.29 1.24
CA ALA A 100 5.53 -4.04 1.32
C ALA A 100 5.74 -5.45 1.89
N ALA A 101 6.78 -6.15 1.46
CA ALA A 101 7.15 -7.44 2.03
C ALA A 101 7.45 -7.33 3.53
N ALA A 102 8.22 -6.32 3.93
CA ALA A 102 8.52 -6.06 5.34
C ALA A 102 7.26 -5.72 6.17
N VAL A 103 6.30 -4.98 5.59
CA VAL A 103 5.00 -4.73 6.24
C VAL A 103 4.28 -6.04 6.48
N MET A 104 4.18 -6.90 5.47
CA MET A 104 3.50 -8.19 5.58
C MET A 104 4.13 -9.06 6.68
N ASP A 105 5.45 -9.15 6.73
CA ASP A 105 6.18 -9.90 7.76
C ASP A 105 5.85 -9.37 9.17
N VAL A 106 5.90 -8.05 9.38
CA VAL A 106 5.64 -7.44 10.69
C VAL A 106 4.20 -7.62 11.14
N VAL A 107 3.23 -7.58 10.22
CA VAL A 107 1.81 -7.73 10.58
C VAL A 107 1.31 -9.18 10.51
N GLY A 108 2.19 -10.14 10.23
CA GLY A 108 1.89 -11.56 10.20
C GLY A 108 0.97 -11.97 9.05
N VAL A 109 1.16 -11.39 7.86
CA VAL A 109 0.41 -11.72 6.64
C VAL A 109 1.32 -12.51 5.71
N GLU A 110 1.01 -13.78 5.50
CA GLU A 110 1.81 -14.65 4.63
C GLU A 110 1.52 -14.39 3.15
N GLN A 111 0.25 -14.17 2.79
CA GLN A 111 -0.17 -13.90 1.42
C GLN A 111 -1.23 -12.81 1.35
N ALA A 112 -1.16 -12.00 0.30
CA ALA A 112 -2.13 -10.94 0.05
C ALA A 112 -2.39 -10.74 -1.45
N ILE A 113 -3.52 -10.11 -1.76
CA ILE A 113 -3.81 -9.58 -3.09
C ILE A 113 -3.22 -8.19 -3.18
N ALA A 114 -2.32 -7.97 -4.11
CA ALA A 114 -1.69 -6.68 -4.37
C ALA A 114 -2.58 -5.85 -5.31
N VAL A 115 -3.11 -4.73 -4.82
CA VAL A 115 -3.97 -3.81 -5.60
C VAL A 115 -3.21 -2.52 -5.82
N GLY A 116 -2.91 -2.19 -7.07
CA GLY A 116 -2.08 -1.04 -7.41
C GLY A 116 -2.73 -0.09 -8.42
N TYR A 117 -2.72 1.20 -8.10
CA TYR A 117 -3.16 2.26 -9.01
C TYR A 117 -1.94 2.96 -9.61
N SER A 118 -1.88 3.08 -10.95
CA SER A 118 -0.82 3.78 -11.68
C SER A 118 0.58 3.30 -11.25
N MET A 119 1.42 4.15 -10.63
CA MET A 119 2.71 3.75 -10.04
C MET A 119 2.57 2.56 -9.07
N GLY A 120 1.51 2.53 -8.27
CA GLY A 120 1.24 1.43 -7.35
C GLY A 120 1.08 0.08 -8.05
N GLY A 121 0.64 0.07 -9.31
CA GLY A 121 0.60 -1.14 -10.12
C GLY A 121 1.99 -1.66 -10.49
N ALA A 122 2.98 -0.77 -10.69
CA ALA A 122 4.36 -1.18 -10.86
C ALA A 122 4.93 -1.78 -9.58
N VAL A 123 4.60 -1.19 -8.43
CA VAL A 123 5.01 -1.73 -7.11
C VAL A 123 4.41 -3.11 -6.88
N ALA A 124 3.12 -3.30 -7.19
CA ALA A 124 2.45 -4.60 -7.08
C ALA A 124 3.13 -5.69 -7.94
N GLN A 125 3.49 -5.35 -9.19
CA GLN A 125 4.21 -6.25 -10.09
C GLN A 125 5.62 -6.58 -9.57
N LEU A 126 6.32 -5.57 -9.02
CA LEU A 126 7.64 -5.76 -8.42
C LEU A 126 7.56 -6.60 -7.14
N LEU A 127 6.53 -6.42 -6.32
CA LEU A 127 6.29 -7.27 -5.15
C LEU A 127 6.13 -8.73 -5.57
N TRP A 128 5.28 -9.01 -6.55
CA TRP A 128 5.12 -10.36 -7.07
C TRP A 128 6.42 -10.93 -7.66
N ARG A 129 7.16 -10.13 -8.41
CA ARG A 129 8.41 -10.58 -9.03
C ARG A 129 9.51 -10.91 -8.02
N ARG A 130 9.62 -10.13 -6.95
CA ARG A 130 10.68 -10.23 -5.93
C ARG A 130 10.31 -11.18 -4.80
N HIS A 131 9.02 -11.24 -4.46
CA HIS A 131 8.46 -12.01 -3.35
C HIS A 131 7.22 -12.81 -3.82
N PRO A 132 7.36 -13.71 -4.79
CA PRO A 132 6.21 -14.35 -5.45
C PRO A 132 5.32 -15.15 -4.51
N HIS A 133 5.89 -15.70 -3.44
CA HIS A 133 5.15 -16.47 -2.44
C HIS A 133 4.21 -15.62 -1.58
N MET A 134 4.42 -14.30 -1.54
CA MET A 134 3.60 -13.37 -0.75
C MET A 134 2.38 -12.86 -1.52
N VAL A 135 2.29 -13.07 -2.83
CA VAL A 135 1.22 -12.52 -3.68
C VAL A 135 0.32 -13.64 -4.17
N SER A 136 -0.90 -13.70 -3.64
CA SER A 136 -1.93 -14.66 -4.06
C SER A 136 -2.78 -14.19 -5.24
N GLY A 137 -2.73 -12.89 -5.56
CA GLY A 137 -3.45 -12.29 -6.67
C GLY A 137 -3.04 -10.83 -6.88
N MET A 138 -3.44 -10.26 -8.01
CA MET A 138 -3.10 -8.88 -8.34
C MET A 138 -4.24 -8.19 -9.07
N ALA A 139 -4.52 -6.92 -8.70
CA ALA A 139 -5.40 -6.04 -9.44
C ALA A 139 -4.64 -4.77 -9.83
N LEU A 140 -4.59 -4.50 -11.13
CA LEU A 140 -3.88 -3.36 -11.70
C LEU A 140 -4.88 -2.33 -12.23
N CYS A 141 -4.93 -1.16 -11.59
CA CYS A 141 -5.82 -0.07 -11.95
C CYS A 141 -5.02 1.04 -12.64
N ALA A 142 -5.40 1.44 -13.85
CA ALA A 142 -4.75 2.50 -14.62
C ALA A 142 -3.21 2.35 -14.65
N SER A 143 -2.72 1.13 -14.82
CA SER A 143 -1.31 0.79 -14.75
C SER A 143 -0.86 0.05 -16.02
N ALA A 144 0.44 0.05 -16.30
CA ALA A 144 1.03 -0.62 -17.44
C ALA A 144 1.83 -1.86 -17.02
N MET A 145 1.89 -2.87 -17.89
CA MET A 145 2.73 -4.05 -17.69
C MET A 145 4.23 -3.77 -17.89
N LYS A 146 4.57 -2.68 -18.58
CA LYS A 146 5.96 -2.23 -18.77
C LYS A 146 6.05 -0.74 -18.47
N PHE A 147 6.86 -0.38 -17.48
CA PHE A 147 7.29 0.99 -17.28
C PHE A 147 8.63 1.17 -17.98
N ARG A 148 8.65 1.93 -19.07
CA ARG A 148 9.92 2.45 -19.59
C ARG A 148 10.33 3.58 -18.64
N GLN A 149 11.40 3.39 -17.90
CA GLN A 149 12.14 4.51 -17.35
C GLN A 149 12.76 5.25 -18.54
N THR A 150 12.12 6.30 -18.98
CA THR A 150 12.79 7.30 -19.81
C THR A 150 13.67 8.08 -18.84
N ILE A 151 14.91 7.63 -18.68
CA ILE A 151 15.94 8.47 -18.07
C ILE A 151 16.21 9.52 -19.15
N ALA A 152 15.75 10.74 -18.93
CA ALA A 152 16.29 11.89 -19.67
C ALA A 152 17.75 12.00 -19.25
N GLU A 153 18.65 11.84 -20.21
CA GLU A 153 20.08 12.15 -20.10
C GLU A 153 20.28 13.65 -19.88
#